data_eef12f119d3a54a64d593922a5a5e3d4
#
_entry.id   eef12f119d3a54a64d593922a5a5e3d4
#
_cell.length_a   1.000
_cell.length_b   1.000
_cell.length_c   1.000
_cell.angle_alpha   90.00
_cell.angle_beta   90.00
_cell.angle_gamma   90.00
#
_symmetry.space_group_name_H-M   'P 1'
#
loop_
_entity.id
_entity.type
_entity.pdbx_description
1 polymer ?
#
loop_
_entity_poly.entity_id
_entity_poly.type
_entity_poly.pdbx_seq_one_letter_code
_entity_poly.pdbx_strand_id
1 'polypeptide(L)'
;LRPALFLHIPKTAGTTLIEIAAQHYGDRNCLSHSDYMKYPLENYRHVPFISGHFGYAIAGHLLDGRYSFTFLRDPIERVLSFYSFCRTRDPDEFDIYRIVQSNSLDRFLEMALESPNEFSHVWNNQVWMLAHGWGGSHSFNDYTEARLLKLAKAHLDRLSHVGFTETFPADLRIIFANLGIGHEGALAHSNATPERLTRDGLPASTLRLLDRVTALDRELYDYARSRRSGGS
;
A
#
# COMPACT_ATOMS: atom_id res chain seq x y z
N LEU A 1 5.05 4.04 24.19
CA LEU A 1 4.76 4.13 22.75
C LEU A 1 3.24 4.12 22.54
N ARG A 2 2.77 4.96 21.63
CA ARG A 2 1.35 5.07 21.29
C ARG A 2 0.93 3.88 20.44
N PRO A 3 -0.24 3.24 20.66
CA PRO A 3 -0.75 2.21 19.76
C PRO A 3 -0.90 2.74 18.34
N ALA A 4 -0.51 1.94 17.35
CA ALA A 4 -0.48 2.33 15.93
C ALA A 4 -1.12 1.30 15.01
N LEU A 5 -1.65 1.80 13.90
CA LEU A 5 -2.14 1.01 12.79
C LEU A 5 -1.55 1.54 11.48
N PHE A 6 -0.77 0.73 10.81
CA PHE A 6 -0.27 0.99 9.47
C PHE A 6 -1.04 0.18 8.43
N LEU A 7 -1.99 0.81 7.72
CA LEU A 7 -2.60 0.21 6.55
C LEU A 7 -1.55 0.18 5.44
N HIS A 8 -0.86 -0.95 5.32
CA HIS A 8 0.27 -1.10 4.43
C HIS A 8 -0.18 -1.50 3.02
N ILE A 9 -0.19 -0.53 2.12
CA ILE A 9 -0.39 -0.77 0.69
C ILE A 9 0.91 -1.33 0.09
N PRO A 10 0.86 -2.43 -0.70
CA PRO A 10 2.08 -3.01 -1.27
C PRO A 10 2.85 -2.03 -2.15
N LYS A 11 4.18 -2.01 -2.03
CA LYS A 11 5.12 -1.20 -2.82
C LYS A 11 5.09 0.30 -2.52
N THR A 12 4.71 0.67 -1.30
CA THR A 12 4.76 2.04 -0.78
C THR A 12 5.79 2.23 0.35
N ALA A 13 6.93 1.54 0.28
CA ALA A 13 8.08 1.66 1.20
C ALA A 13 7.83 1.20 2.66
N GLY A 14 6.86 0.30 2.90
CA GLY A 14 6.50 -0.12 4.26
C GLY A 14 7.50 -1.02 4.97
N THR A 15 8.38 -1.74 4.28
CA THR A 15 9.34 -2.68 4.89
C THR A 15 10.23 -1.98 5.90
N THR A 16 10.88 -0.89 5.51
CA THR A 16 11.75 -0.10 6.40
C THR A 16 11.00 0.40 7.65
N LEU A 17 9.76 0.87 7.47
CA LEU A 17 8.94 1.35 8.58
C LEU A 17 8.60 0.22 9.55
N ILE A 18 8.26 -0.96 9.05
CA ILE A 18 7.93 -2.14 9.87
C ILE A 18 9.16 -2.60 10.65
N GLU A 19 10.34 -2.65 10.03
CA GLU A 19 11.60 -3.00 10.69
C GLU A 19 11.92 -2.05 11.86
N ILE A 20 11.78 -0.74 11.65
CA ILE A 20 11.98 0.25 12.71
C ILE A 20 10.92 0.10 13.81
N ALA A 21 9.66 -0.09 13.44
CA ALA A 21 8.60 -0.30 14.42
C ALA A 21 8.86 -1.55 15.27
N ALA A 22 9.29 -2.67 14.67
CA ALA A 22 9.63 -3.90 15.39
C ALA A 22 10.77 -3.68 16.41
N GLN A 23 11.78 -2.88 16.08
CA GLN A 23 12.86 -2.52 17.01
C GLN A 23 12.34 -1.75 18.23
N HIS A 24 11.34 -0.88 18.06
CA HIS A 24 10.82 -0.01 19.13
C HIS A 24 9.69 -0.62 19.94
N TYR A 25 8.77 -1.34 19.28
CA TYR A 25 7.66 -2.01 19.96
C TYR A 25 8.03 -3.39 20.49
N GLY A 26 9.07 -4.02 19.92
CA GLY A 26 9.44 -5.42 20.11
C GLY A 26 8.62 -6.36 19.23
N ASP A 27 9.24 -7.42 18.71
CA ASP A 27 8.65 -8.34 17.73
C ASP A 27 7.30 -8.93 18.17
N ARG A 28 7.15 -9.26 19.46
CA ARG A 28 5.90 -9.83 20.01
C ARG A 28 4.73 -8.85 20.04
N ASN A 29 5.01 -7.57 19.93
CA ASN A 29 4.04 -6.46 19.97
C ASN A 29 3.75 -5.90 18.58
N CYS A 30 4.26 -6.55 17.52
CA CYS A 30 4.09 -6.14 16.13
C CYS A 30 3.41 -7.26 15.36
N LEU A 31 2.38 -6.88 14.59
CA LEU A 31 1.84 -7.70 13.51
C LEU A 31 2.19 -7.04 12.18
N SER A 32 2.58 -7.83 11.21
CA SER A 32 2.96 -7.33 9.89
C SER A 32 2.56 -8.27 8.76
N HIS A 33 2.61 -7.78 7.54
CA HIS A 33 2.37 -8.53 6.30
C HIS A 33 1.08 -9.34 6.30
N SER A 34 1.17 -10.68 6.37
CA SER A 34 0.05 -11.61 6.31
C SER A 34 -0.34 -12.20 7.67
N ASP A 35 0.18 -11.71 8.77
CA ASP A 35 -0.13 -12.23 10.11
C ASP A 35 -1.62 -12.18 10.43
N TYR A 36 -2.33 -11.19 9.86
CA TYR A 36 -3.79 -11.05 9.99
C TYR A 36 -4.59 -12.27 9.49
N MET A 37 -3.97 -13.14 8.69
CA MET A 37 -4.59 -14.37 8.21
C MET A 37 -4.48 -15.52 9.20
N LYS A 38 -3.63 -15.42 10.22
CA LYS A 38 -3.31 -16.52 11.15
C LYS A 38 -4.28 -16.62 12.32
N TYR A 39 -4.90 -15.50 12.70
CA TYR A 39 -5.72 -15.44 13.92
C TYR A 39 -6.98 -14.60 13.70
N PRO A 40 -8.05 -14.81 14.52
CA PRO A 40 -9.23 -13.95 14.52
C PRO A 40 -8.91 -12.50 14.85
N LEU A 41 -9.70 -11.58 14.30
CA LEU A 41 -9.48 -10.13 14.43
C LEU A 41 -9.42 -9.64 15.89
N GLU A 42 -10.17 -10.29 16.78
CA GLU A 42 -10.21 -9.97 18.20
C GLU A 42 -8.85 -10.05 18.87
N ASN A 43 -8.00 -10.98 18.41
CA ASN A 43 -6.65 -11.17 18.94
C ASN A 43 -5.72 -9.97 18.64
N TYR A 44 -6.05 -9.18 17.61
CA TYR A 44 -5.23 -8.04 17.20
C TYR A 44 -5.52 -6.77 17.98
N ARG A 45 -6.67 -6.67 18.65
CA ARG A 45 -7.09 -5.46 19.37
C ARG A 45 -6.09 -5.02 20.45
N HIS A 46 -5.34 -5.94 21.02
CA HIS A 46 -4.37 -5.69 22.08
C HIS A 46 -2.94 -5.51 21.59
N VAL A 47 -2.67 -5.73 20.30
CA VAL A 47 -1.32 -5.60 19.74
C VAL A 47 -0.98 -4.13 19.55
N PRO A 48 0.13 -3.63 20.14
CA PRO A 48 0.47 -2.21 20.07
C PRO A 48 0.71 -1.67 18.67
N PHE A 49 1.41 -2.41 17.80
CA PHE A 49 1.67 -2.03 16.42
C PHE A 49 1.09 -3.05 15.47
N ILE A 50 0.15 -2.62 14.64
CA ILE A 50 -0.49 -3.47 13.63
C ILE A 50 -0.16 -2.92 12.25
N SER A 51 0.37 -3.79 11.40
CA SER A 51 0.58 -3.53 9.98
C SER A 51 0.16 -4.72 9.15
N GLY A 52 -0.26 -4.51 7.92
CA GLY A 52 -0.55 -5.61 7.00
C GLY A 52 -1.19 -5.17 5.70
N HIS A 53 -1.23 -6.11 4.78
CA HIS A 53 -1.87 -5.96 3.46
C HIS A 53 -3.37 -6.30 3.49
N PHE A 54 -4.03 -6.11 4.62
CA PHE A 54 -5.44 -6.49 4.81
C PHE A 54 -6.44 -5.51 4.20
N GLY A 55 -6.06 -4.26 4.00
CA GLY A 55 -6.94 -3.18 3.53
C GLY A 55 -7.92 -2.68 4.59
N TYR A 56 -8.80 -1.77 4.16
CA TYR A 56 -9.67 -1.03 5.07
C TYR A 56 -10.77 -1.89 5.70
N ALA A 57 -11.17 -3.00 5.06
CA ALA A 57 -12.16 -3.91 5.62
C ALA A 57 -11.78 -4.42 7.01
N ILE A 58 -10.49 -4.65 7.26
CA ILE A 58 -9.96 -4.99 8.59
C ILE A 58 -9.53 -3.73 9.35
N ALA A 59 -8.77 -2.82 8.70
CA ALA A 59 -8.26 -1.62 9.33
C ALA A 59 -9.36 -0.80 10.01
N GLY A 60 -10.53 -0.66 9.37
CA GLY A 60 -11.67 0.10 9.88
C GLY A 60 -12.16 -0.33 11.26
N HIS A 61 -12.01 -1.61 11.61
CA HIS A 61 -12.36 -2.16 12.93
C HIS A 61 -11.27 -1.98 14.00
N LEU A 62 -10.09 -1.49 13.61
CA LEU A 62 -8.91 -1.39 14.47
C LEU A 62 -8.43 0.06 14.66
N LEU A 63 -9.14 1.05 14.12
CA LEU A 63 -8.73 2.47 14.18
C LEU A 63 -8.80 3.07 15.57
N ASP A 64 -9.80 2.66 16.37
CA ASP A 64 -10.12 3.31 17.64
C ASP A 64 -8.94 3.24 18.61
N GLY A 65 -8.56 4.41 19.14
CA GLY A 65 -7.46 4.55 20.10
C GLY A 65 -6.06 4.45 19.50
N ARG A 66 -5.91 4.32 18.19
CA ARG A 66 -4.64 4.17 17.49
C ARG A 66 -4.28 5.37 16.64
N TYR A 67 -3.00 5.64 16.52
CA TYR A 67 -2.48 6.50 15.47
C TYR A 67 -2.45 5.71 14.17
N SER A 68 -3.36 6.04 13.27
CA SER A 68 -3.54 5.30 12.03
C SER A 68 -2.94 6.04 10.84
N PHE A 69 -2.24 5.32 9.97
CA PHE A 69 -1.61 5.95 8.82
C PHE A 69 -1.44 4.97 7.64
N THR A 70 -1.18 5.55 6.47
CA THR A 70 -0.82 4.84 5.25
C THR A 70 0.21 5.64 4.46
N PHE A 71 0.84 5.00 3.49
CA PHE A 71 1.64 5.64 2.47
C PHE A 71 1.03 5.41 1.10
N LEU A 72 0.98 6.48 0.31
CA LEU A 72 0.68 6.44 -1.11
C LEU A 72 1.98 6.63 -1.91
N ARG A 73 1.93 6.22 -3.17
CA ARG A 73 2.99 6.37 -4.15
C ARG A 73 2.40 6.83 -5.47
N ASP A 74 3.21 7.52 -6.31
CA ASP A 74 2.82 7.71 -7.70
C ASP A 74 2.30 6.40 -8.28
N PRO A 75 1.06 6.37 -8.83
CA PRO A 75 0.42 5.11 -9.19
C PRO A 75 1.18 4.30 -10.23
N ILE A 76 1.75 4.95 -11.25
CA ILE A 76 2.56 4.29 -12.28
C ILE A 76 3.83 3.71 -11.64
N GLU A 77 4.53 4.50 -10.83
CA GLU A 77 5.74 4.07 -10.14
C GLU A 77 5.48 2.91 -9.17
N ARG A 78 4.28 2.84 -8.58
CA ARG A 78 3.87 1.72 -7.74
C ARG A 78 3.71 0.44 -8.57
N VAL A 79 3.04 0.51 -9.73
CA VAL A 79 2.84 -0.64 -10.62
C VAL A 79 4.18 -1.15 -11.16
N LEU A 80 5.06 -0.25 -11.63
CA LEU A 80 6.38 -0.63 -12.11
C LEU A 80 7.23 -1.27 -11.01
N SER A 81 7.13 -0.76 -9.78
CA SER A 81 7.79 -1.37 -8.62
C SER A 81 7.25 -2.75 -8.29
N PHE A 82 5.93 -2.97 -8.45
CA PHE A 82 5.32 -4.28 -8.22
C PHE A 82 5.77 -5.28 -9.30
N TYR A 83 5.73 -4.89 -10.57
CA TYR A 83 6.18 -5.72 -11.67
C TYR A 83 7.65 -6.11 -11.51
N SER A 84 8.55 -5.14 -11.24
CA SER A 84 9.96 -5.41 -11.02
C SER A 84 10.21 -6.34 -9.82
N PHE A 85 9.46 -6.15 -8.73
CA PHE A 85 9.52 -7.02 -7.56
C PHE A 85 9.14 -8.47 -7.88
N CYS A 86 8.03 -8.70 -8.58
CA CYS A 86 7.58 -10.04 -8.93
C CYS A 86 8.59 -10.78 -9.82
N ARG A 87 9.32 -10.06 -10.68
CA ARG A 87 10.36 -10.64 -11.54
C ARG A 87 11.56 -11.22 -10.79
N THR A 88 11.77 -10.82 -9.55
CA THR A 88 12.92 -11.27 -8.71
C THR A 88 12.51 -12.32 -7.68
N ARG A 89 11.25 -12.76 -7.69
CA ARG A 89 10.72 -13.72 -6.71
C ARG A 89 10.69 -15.15 -7.24
N ASP A 90 10.57 -16.08 -6.32
CA ASP A 90 10.35 -17.48 -6.68
C ASP A 90 8.97 -17.62 -7.36
N PRO A 91 8.90 -18.07 -8.63
CA PRO A 91 7.64 -18.20 -9.37
C PRO A 91 6.68 -19.21 -8.75
N ASP A 92 7.16 -20.10 -7.89
CA ASP A 92 6.34 -21.12 -7.23
C ASP A 92 5.77 -20.65 -5.89
N GLU A 93 6.19 -19.48 -5.38
CA GLU A 93 5.64 -18.90 -4.14
C GLU A 93 4.21 -18.37 -4.32
N PHE A 94 3.95 -17.66 -5.42
CA PHE A 94 2.62 -17.12 -5.77
C PHE A 94 2.41 -17.10 -7.28
N ASP A 95 1.18 -17.42 -7.73
CA ASP A 95 0.83 -17.42 -9.16
C ASP A 95 1.11 -16.09 -9.86
N ILE A 96 0.92 -14.96 -9.17
CA ILE A 96 1.21 -13.64 -9.73
C ILE A 96 2.68 -13.47 -10.12
N TYR A 97 3.61 -14.11 -9.41
CA TYR A 97 5.05 -14.06 -9.74
C TYR A 97 5.33 -14.82 -11.04
N ARG A 98 4.74 -16.01 -11.20
CA ARG A 98 4.82 -16.82 -12.42
C ARG A 98 4.22 -16.08 -13.61
N ILE A 99 3.05 -15.47 -13.43
CA ILE A 99 2.38 -14.69 -14.48
C ILE A 99 3.27 -13.52 -14.94
N VAL A 100 3.81 -12.74 -14.02
CA VAL A 100 4.69 -11.61 -14.33
C VAL A 100 5.97 -12.06 -15.05
N GLN A 101 6.57 -13.17 -14.63
CA GLN A 101 7.82 -13.66 -15.24
C GLN A 101 7.60 -14.27 -16.63
N SER A 102 6.40 -14.77 -16.91
CA SER A 102 6.03 -15.38 -18.18
C SER A 102 5.48 -14.39 -19.22
N ASN A 103 5.26 -13.12 -18.83
CA ASN A 103 4.63 -12.13 -19.70
C ASN A 103 5.41 -10.83 -19.78
N SER A 104 5.32 -10.15 -20.94
CA SER A 104 5.80 -8.76 -21.04
C SER A 104 4.97 -7.83 -20.16
N LEU A 105 5.52 -6.64 -19.87
CA LEU A 105 4.78 -5.62 -19.09
C LEU A 105 3.44 -5.27 -19.76
N ASP A 106 3.43 -5.05 -21.07
CA ASP A 106 2.22 -4.71 -21.81
C ASP A 106 1.16 -5.81 -21.67
N ARG A 107 1.54 -7.08 -21.89
CA ARG A 107 0.57 -8.18 -21.75
C ARG A 107 0.06 -8.33 -20.32
N PHE A 108 0.92 -8.15 -19.34
CA PHE A 108 0.51 -8.16 -17.94
C PHE A 108 -0.50 -7.05 -17.59
N LEU A 109 -0.30 -5.84 -18.14
CA LEU A 109 -1.22 -4.72 -17.96
C LEU A 109 -2.56 -4.94 -18.70
N GLU A 110 -2.53 -5.54 -19.88
CA GLU A 110 -3.74 -5.94 -20.61
C GLU A 110 -4.57 -6.96 -19.81
N MET A 111 -3.92 -7.99 -19.24
CA MET A 111 -4.58 -8.96 -18.36
C MET A 111 -5.23 -8.29 -17.15
N ALA A 112 -4.57 -7.29 -16.56
CA ALA A 112 -5.13 -6.53 -15.44
C ALA A 112 -6.37 -5.70 -15.84
N LEU A 113 -6.45 -5.24 -17.08
CA LEU A 113 -7.64 -4.55 -17.61
C LEU A 113 -8.77 -5.53 -17.98
N GLU A 114 -8.42 -6.73 -18.44
CA GLU A 114 -9.38 -7.79 -18.78
C GLU A 114 -10.02 -8.40 -17.53
N SER A 115 -9.26 -8.57 -16.44
CA SER A 115 -9.68 -9.24 -15.21
C SER A 115 -9.27 -8.46 -13.94
N PRO A 116 -9.85 -7.28 -13.67
CA PRO A 116 -9.44 -6.43 -12.53
C PRO A 116 -9.45 -7.16 -11.18
N ASN A 117 -10.40 -8.06 -10.97
CA ASN A 117 -10.54 -8.81 -9.72
C ASN A 117 -9.34 -9.74 -9.46
N GLU A 118 -8.88 -10.45 -10.49
CA GLU A 118 -7.73 -11.35 -10.40
C GLU A 118 -6.41 -10.57 -10.26
N PHE A 119 -6.36 -9.37 -10.85
CA PHE A 119 -5.19 -8.49 -10.84
C PHE A 119 -5.34 -7.30 -9.88
N SER A 120 -6.00 -7.51 -8.75
CA SER A 120 -6.19 -6.49 -7.70
C SER A 120 -4.87 -5.92 -7.13
N HIS A 121 -3.75 -6.57 -7.35
CA HIS A 121 -2.41 -6.09 -7.02
C HIS A 121 -1.93 -4.96 -7.96
N VAL A 122 -2.55 -4.80 -9.11
CA VAL A 122 -2.18 -3.86 -10.16
C VAL A 122 -3.29 -2.86 -10.43
N TRP A 123 -4.48 -3.35 -10.78
CA TRP A 123 -5.61 -2.52 -11.13
C TRP A 123 -6.08 -1.69 -9.93
N ASN A 124 -5.84 -0.38 -9.98
CA ASN A 124 -6.24 0.60 -8.96
C ASN A 124 -6.05 0.11 -7.50
N ASN A 125 -4.89 -0.47 -7.23
CA ASN A 125 -4.62 -1.16 -5.97
C ASN A 125 -4.70 -0.25 -4.74
N GLN A 126 -4.26 1.01 -4.83
CA GLN A 126 -4.33 1.94 -3.70
C GLN A 126 -5.77 2.29 -3.35
N VAL A 127 -6.61 2.52 -4.37
CA VAL A 127 -8.06 2.70 -4.19
C VAL A 127 -8.68 1.45 -3.59
N TRP A 128 -8.37 0.26 -4.13
CA TRP A 128 -8.89 -0.99 -3.59
C TRP A 128 -8.54 -1.21 -2.13
N MET A 129 -7.29 -1.04 -1.77
CA MET A 129 -6.81 -1.22 -0.39
C MET A 129 -7.47 -0.26 0.60
N LEU A 130 -7.72 0.98 0.18
CA LEU A 130 -8.40 1.98 1.00
C LEU A 130 -9.92 1.84 0.97
N ALA A 131 -10.52 1.38 -0.13
CA ALA A 131 -11.97 1.15 -0.19
C ALA A 131 -12.36 -0.11 0.59
N HIS A 132 -11.61 -1.19 0.44
CA HIS A 132 -11.93 -2.50 0.98
C HIS A 132 -10.68 -3.32 1.31
N GLY A 133 -9.90 -3.74 0.30
CA GLY A 133 -8.72 -4.60 0.41
C GLY A 133 -9.05 -6.08 0.44
N TRP A 134 -8.08 -6.91 0.83
CA TRP A 134 -8.17 -8.37 0.76
C TRP A 134 -8.72 -9.04 2.02
N GLY A 135 -8.94 -8.31 3.09
CA GLY A 135 -9.38 -8.85 4.38
C GLY A 135 -10.87 -9.13 4.52
N GLY A 136 -11.64 -9.08 3.44
CA GLY A 136 -13.08 -9.27 3.47
C GLY A 136 -13.60 -10.19 2.37
N SER A 137 -14.92 -10.38 2.34
CA SER A 137 -15.63 -11.26 1.40
C SER A 137 -16.05 -10.61 0.09
N HIS A 138 -15.79 -9.30 -0.07
CA HIS A 138 -16.20 -8.56 -1.27
C HIS A 138 -15.14 -8.62 -2.37
N SER A 139 -15.60 -8.48 -3.62
CA SER A 139 -14.79 -8.39 -4.82
C SER A 139 -14.98 -7.04 -5.50
N PHE A 140 -14.15 -6.72 -6.50
CA PHE A 140 -14.37 -5.52 -7.32
C PHE A 140 -15.75 -5.47 -7.95
N ASN A 141 -16.33 -6.63 -8.31
CA ASN A 141 -17.64 -6.74 -8.95
C ASN A 141 -18.79 -6.27 -8.05
N ASP A 142 -18.57 -6.15 -6.74
CA ASP A 142 -19.57 -5.64 -5.78
C ASP A 142 -19.66 -4.10 -5.79
N TYR A 143 -18.79 -3.43 -6.53
CA TYR A 143 -18.68 -1.97 -6.53
C TYR A 143 -18.59 -1.39 -7.94
N THR A 144 -19.17 -0.21 -8.14
CA THR A 144 -18.81 0.65 -9.27
C THR A 144 -17.50 1.39 -8.98
N GLU A 145 -16.76 1.75 -10.02
CA GLU A 145 -15.54 2.56 -9.90
C GLU A 145 -15.74 3.84 -9.08
N ALA A 146 -16.84 4.57 -9.36
CA ALA A 146 -17.20 5.76 -8.60
C ALA A 146 -17.43 5.47 -7.10
N ARG A 147 -18.01 4.31 -6.77
CA ARG A 147 -18.21 3.89 -5.38
C ARG A 147 -16.91 3.54 -4.70
N LEU A 148 -16.02 2.81 -5.38
CA LEU A 148 -14.69 2.49 -4.87
C LEU A 148 -13.89 3.76 -4.53
N LEU A 149 -13.82 4.70 -5.48
CA LEU A 149 -13.10 5.95 -5.28
C LEU A 149 -13.69 6.78 -4.13
N LYS A 150 -15.02 6.86 -4.05
CA LYS A 150 -15.69 7.56 -2.95
C LYS A 150 -15.38 6.96 -1.59
N LEU A 151 -15.42 5.62 -1.48
CA LEU A 151 -15.06 4.91 -0.25
C LEU A 151 -13.58 5.13 0.11
N ALA A 152 -12.68 4.99 -0.86
CA ALA A 152 -11.24 5.18 -0.64
C ALA A 152 -10.93 6.59 -0.11
N LYS A 153 -11.52 7.64 -0.70
CA LYS A 153 -11.37 9.03 -0.21
C LYS A 153 -11.91 9.19 1.21
N ALA A 154 -13.12 8.71 1.47
CA ALA A 154 -13.73 8.81 2.80
C ALA A 154 -12.94 8.06 3.89
N HIS A 155 -12.37 6.90 3.55
CA HIS A 155 -11.58 6.11 4.48
C HIS A 155 -10.17 6.71 4.69
N LEU A 156 -9.56 7.24 3.64
CA LEU A 156 -8.31 7.97 3.72
C LEU A 156 -8.43 9.17 4.68
N ASP A 157 -9.57 9.87 4.66
CA ASP A 157 -9.85 11.02 5.53
C ASP A 157 -9.97 10.66 7.02
N ARG A 158 -10.20 9.40 7.34
CA ARG A 158 -10.25 8.91 8.73
C ARG A 158 -8.88 8.55 9.30
N LEU A 159 -7.86 8.46 8.47
CA LEU A 159 -6.51 8.16 8.95
C LEU A 159 -5.86 9.39 9.59
N SER A 160 -5.08 9.17 10.63
CA SER A 160 -4.35 10.23 11.33
C SER A 160 -3.26 10.87 10.46
N HIS A 161 -2.67 10.10 9.54
CA HIS A 161 -1.65 10.61 8.61
C HIS A 161 -1.67 9.84 7.28
N VAL A 162 -1.45 10.59 6.20
CA VAL A 162 -1.23 10.06 4.85
C VAL A 162 0.13 10.53 4.37
N GLY A 163 1.08 9.61 4.32
CA GLY A 163 2.43 9.86 3.80
C GLY A 163 2.53 9.53 2.31
N PHE A 164 3.62 9.99 1.70
CA PHE A 164 3.95 9.69 0.30
C PHE A 164 5.37 9.14 0.19
N THR A 165 5.59 8.18 -0.70
CA THR A 165 6.93 7.63 -0.91
C THR A 165 7.93 8.69 -1.37
N GLU A 166 7.45 9.71 -2.08
CA GLU A 166 8.24 10.84 -2.58
C GLU A 166 8.72 11.78 -1.47
N THR A 167 8.03 11.78 -0.34
CA THR A 167 8.38 12.56 0.85
C THR A 167 8.62 11.67 2.08
N PHE A 168 8.94 10.40 1.86
CA PHE A 168 9.04 9.37 2.89
C PHE A 168 9.86 9.79 4.13
N PRO A 169 11.07 10.38 4.02
CA PRO A 169 11.82 10.77 5.20
C PRO A 169 11.11 11.83 6.07
N ALA A 170 10.41 12.77 5.43
CA ALA A 170 9.68 13.82 6.15
C ALA A 170 8.43 13.25 6.83
N ASP A 171 7.66 12.41 6.12
CA ASP A 171 6.49 11.75 6.65
C ASP A 171 6.84 10.80 7.80
N LEU A 172 7.95 10.07 7.67
CA LEU A 172 8.43 9.17 8.72
C LEU A 172 8.75 9.92 10.02
N ARG A 173 9.39 11.11 9.93
CA ARG A 173 9.63 11.95 11.11
C ARG A 173 8.34 12.36 11.81
N ILE A 174 7.32 12.76 11.05
CA ILE A 174 6.01 13.13 11.60
C ILE A 174 5.37 11.93 12.29
N ILE A 175 5.36 10.77 11.64
CA ILE A 175 4.80 9.53 12.19
C ILE A 175 5.53 9.15 13.49
N PHE A 176 6.86 9.10 13.48
CA PHE A 176 7.64 8.69 14.65
C PHE A 176 7.48 9.66 15.82
N ALA A 177 7.44 10.95 15.58
CA ALA A 177 7.15 11.94 16.63
C ALA A 177 5.78 11.67 17.29
N ASN A 178 4.75 11.33 16.49
CA ASN A 178 3.42 11.00 17.01
C ASN A 178 3.36 9.66 17.74
N LEU A 179 4.24 8.71 17.41
CA LEU A 179 4.34 7.40 18.04
C LEU A 179 5.23 7.41 19.31
N GLY A 180 5.97 8.48 19.56
CA GLY A 180 6.96 8.53 20.63
C GLY A 180 8.21 7.68 20.32
N ILE A 181 8.57 7.53 19.05
CA ILE A 181 9.75 6.80 18.58
C ILE A 181 10.89 7.80 18.35
N GLY A 182 12.02 7.59 18.99
CA GLY A 182 13.26 8.31 18.68
C GLY A 182 13.77 7.92 17.29
N HIS A 183 14.14 8.89 16.45
CA HIS A 183 14.48 8.67 15.05
C HIS A 183 15.96 8.90 14.71
N GLU A 184 16.83 8.99 15.69
CA GLU A 184 18.26 9.13 15.44
C GLU A 184 18.81 7.86 14.76
N GLY A 185 19.19 7.99 13.51
CA GLY A 185 19.80 6.91 12.70
C GLY A 185 18.85 6.06 11.83
N ALA A 186 17.54 6.19 11.94
CA ALA A 186 16.58 5.32 11.28
C ALA A 186 16.44 5.49 9.74
N LEU A 187 17.04 6.52 9.16
CA LEU A 187 16.84 6.91 7.75
C LEU A 187 17.85 6.31 6.76
N ALA A 188 18.78 5.46 7.20
CA ALA A 188 19.91 5.01 6.37
C ALA A 188 19.60 3.87 5.37
N HIS A 189 18.46 3.21 5.49
CA HIS A 189 18.13 2.07 4.62
C HIS A 189 16.91 2.32 3.74
N SER A 190 17.16 2.93 2.58
CA SER A 190 16.22 2.84 1.46
C SER A 190 16.46 1.51 0.74
N ASN A 191 15.57 0.53 0.94
CA ASN A 191 15.56 -0.71 0.16
C ASN A 191 15.07 -0.42 -1.27
N ALA A 192 15.91 0.22 -2.08
CA ALA A 192 15.67 0.32 -3.51
C ALA A 192 15.89 -1.05 -4.15
N THR A 193 14.89 -1.56 -4.85
CA THR A 193 15.05 -2.77 -5.66
C THR A 193 16.08 -2.47 -6.76
N PRO A 194 17.22 -3.21 -6.86
CA PRO A 194 18.13 -3.08 -7.98
C PRO A 194 17.36 -3.33 -9.29
N GLU A 195 17.76 -2.65 -10.37
CA GLU A 195 17.16 -2.82 -11.71
C GLU A 195 15.66 -2.56 -11.83
N ARG A 196 15.15 -1.64 -11.04
CA ARG A 196 13.74 -1.25 -11.10
C ARG A 196 13.42 -0.54 -12.41
N LEU A 197 12.33 -0.99 -13.09
CA LEU A 197 11.75 -0.25 -14.19
C LEU A 197 11.28 1.14 -13.71
N THR A 198 11.54 2.15 -14.53
CA THR A 198 11.08 3.52 -14.32
C THR A 198 10.18 3.92 -15.48
N ARG A 199 9.40 4.97 -15.29
CA ARG A 199 8.53 5.54 -16.34
C ARG A 199 9.35 6.03 -17.55
N ASP A 200 10.56 6.52 -17.30
CA ASP A 200 11.42 7.05 -18.34
C ASP A 200 11.85 5.96 -19.32
N GLY A 201 11.68 6.25 -20.61
CA GLY A 201 12.04 5.32 -21.68
C GLY A 201 10.98 4.26 -22.03
N LEU A 202 9.82 4.23 -21.34
CA LEU A 202 8.73 3.33 -21.72
C LEU A 202 8.03 3.82 -23.01
N PRO A 203 7.61 2.88 -23.90
CA PRO A 203 6.81 3.20 -25.07
C PRO A 203 5.50 3.91 -24.70
N ALA A 204 5.02 4.80 -25.58
CA ALA A 204 3.76 5.49 -25.35
C ALA A 204 2.54 4.53 -25.25
N SER A 205 2.59 3.35 -25.90
CA SER A 205 1.60 2.28 -25.74
C SER A 205 1.54 1.76 -24.31
N THR A 206 2.69 1.45 -23.74
CA THR A 206 2.81 0.96 -22.35
C THR A 206 2.35 2.01 -21.35
N LEU A 207 2.71 3.30 -21.57
CA LEU A 207 2.25 4.39 -20.71
C LEU A 207 0.72 4.52 -20.72
N ARG A 208 0.06 4.36 -21.88
CA ARG A 208 -1.41 4.35 -21.97
C ARG A 208 -2.04 3.19 -21.21
N LEU A 209 -1.44 2.01 -21.21
CA LEU A 209 -1.92 0.87 -20.41
C LEU A 209 -1.77 1.15 -18.91
N LEU A 210 -0.63 1.70 -18.49
CA LEU A 210 -0.38 2.11 -17.11
C LEU A 210 -1.39 3.18 -16.65
N ASP A 211 -1.64 4.20 -17.45
CA ASP A 211 -2.66 5.23 -17.14
C ASP A 211 -4.05 4.60 -16.93
N ARG A 212 -4.43 3.61 -17.76
CA ARG A 212 -5.73 2.93 -17.64
C ARG A 212 -5.84 2.08 -16.37
N VAL A 213 -4.84 1.26 -16.05
CA VAL A 213 -4.87 0.39 -14.86
C VAL A 213 -4.77 1.17 -13.55
N THR A 214 -4.37 2.45 -13.59
CA THR A 214 -4.16 3.31 -12.42
C THR A 214 -5.07 4.55 -12.40
N ALA A 215 -6.11 4.60 -13.23
CA ALA A 215 -6.93 5.80 -13.40
C ALA A 215 -7.55 6.30 -12.08
N LEU A 216 -8.15 5.41 -11.30
CA LEU A 216 -8.72 5.77 -9.99
C LEU A 216 -7.63 6.04 -8.94
N ASP A 217 -6.53 5.32 -8.98
CA ASP A 217 -5.38 5.56 -8.10
C ASP A 217 -4.81 6.97 -8.33
N ARG A 218 -4.79 7.46 -9.58
CA ARG A 218 -4.37 8.83 -9.92
C ARG A 218 -5.29 9.85 -9.26
N GLU A 219 -6.60 9.69 -9.40
CA GLU A 219 -7.56 10.60 -8.78
C GLU A 219 -7.46 10.60 -7.24
N LEU A 220 -7.23 9.42 -6.62
CA LEU A 220 -7.03 9.31 -5.17
C LEU A 220 -5.73 9.98 -4.73
N TYR A 221 -4.64 9.77 -5.47
CA TYR A 221 -3.33 10.34 -5.19
C TYR A 221 -3.37 11.88 -5.28
N ASP A 222 -3.98 12.42 -6.34
CA ASP A 222 -4.12 13.87 -6.52
C ASP A 222 -5.01 14.49 -5.42
N TYR A 223 -6.09 13.80 -5.04
CA TYR A 223 -6.92 14.18 -3.90
C TYR A 223 -6.12 14.25 -2.59
N ALA A 224 -5.32 13.23 -2.29
CA ALA A 224 -4.50 13.19 -1.09
C ALA A 224 -3.43 14.30 -1.09
N ARG A 225 -2.83 14.56 -2.24
CA ARG A 225 -1.84 15.64 -2.42
C ARG A 225 -2.44 17.03 -2.20
N SER A 226 -3.62 17.28 -2.77
CA SER A 226 -4.31 18.59 -2.63
C SER A 226 -4.67 18.88 -1.17
N ARG A 227 -5.11 17.88 -0.40
CA ARG A 227 -5.41 18.06 1.03
C ARG A 227 -4.20 18.42 1.87
N ARG A 228 -3.05 17.83 1.56
CA ARG A 228 -1.79 18.15 2.26
C ARG A 228 -1.37 19.59 2.02
N SER A 229 -1.57 20.10 0.81
CA SER A 229 -1.20 21.48 0.45
C SER A 229 -2.15 22.54 1.01
N GLY A 230 -3.40 22.20 1.30
CA GLY A 230 -4.43 23.10 1.84
C GLY A 230 -4.49 23.17 3.37
N GLY A 231 -3.71 22.36 4.08
CA GLY A 231 -3.66 22.30 5.54
C GLY A 231 -2.42 22.98 6.16
N SER A 232 -1.71 23.82 5.40
CA SER A 232 -0.50 24.55 5.83
C SER A 232 -0.85 25.95 6.27
#